data_7a04ccd1c95bf5ac098e3d97398e46c9
#
_entry.id   7a04ccd1c95bf5ac098e3d97398e46c9
#
_cell.length_a   1.000
_cell.length_b   1.000
_cell.length_c   1.000
_cell.angle_alpha   90.00
_cell.angle_beta   90.00
_cell.angle_gamma   90.00
#
_symmetry.space_group_name_H-M   'P 1'
#
loop_
_entity.id
_entity.type
_entity.pdbx_description
1 polymer ?
#
loop_
_entity_poly.entity_id
_entity_poly.type
_entity_poly.pdbx_seq_one_letter_code
_entity_poly.pdbx_strand_id
1 'polypeptide(L)'
;LIKGGGQERGARAGTENVAAIAGFGAAAEAVGKASAVEAPGISALRDQLEAGIMAIASDAVIFSKNAARLSNTTLFSVPGLKAETAIIAFDLEGVAVSSGSACSSGKVAPSHVLAAMGVDPELAKGAIRVSLGHSTGPEAVETFLKAWAKLAEGLYKARKNRDIAA
;
A
#
# COMPACT_ATOMS: atom_id res chain seq x y z
N LEU A 1 3.01 -2.38 29.04
CA LEU A 1 4.10 -3.34 29.31
C LEU A 1 4.01 -3.79 30.76
N ILE A 2 4.00 -5.11 30.99
CA ILE A 2 4.04 -5.70 32.33
C ILE A 2 5.47 -5.54 32.84
N LYS A 3 5.64 -4.80 33.95
CA LYS A 3 6.93 -4.61 34.62
C LYS A 3 7.15 -5.71 35.66
N GLY A 4 8.40 -6.09 35.89
CA GLY A 4 8.83 -7.07 36.87
C GLY A 4 9.94 -7.95 36.33
N GLY A 5 10.60 -8.71 37.21
CA GLY A 5 11.76 -9.52 36.84
C GLY A 5 12.97 -8.70 36.40
N GLY A 6 14.09 -9.40 36.11
CA GLY A 6 15.35 -8.78 35.67
C GLY A 6 15.53 -8.74 34.16
N GLN A 7 14.56 -9.27 33.38
CA GLN A 7 14.65 -9.38 31.95
C GLN A 7 14.69 -8.01 31.28
N GLU A 8 15.46 -7.88 30.21
CA GLU A 8 15.65 -6.62 29.48
C GLU A 8 16.04 -5.45 30.39
N ARG A 9 16.89 -5.71 31.38
CA ARG A 9 17.32 -4.72 32.39
C ARG A 9 16.14 -4.10 33.17
N GLY A 10 15.11 -4.93 33.46
CA GLY A 10 13.90 -4.51 34.15
C GLY A 10 12.85 -3.81 33.27
N ALA A 11 13.06 -3.69 31.98
CA ALA A 11 12.13 -3.02 31.07
C ALA A 11 10.85 -3.82 30.80
N ARG A 12 10.90 -5.17 30.92
CA ARG A 12 9.74 -6.05 30.80
C ARG A 12 9.87 -7.29 31.68
N ALA A 13 8.74 -7.92 32.01
CA ALA A 13 8.69 -9.21 32.68
C ALA A 13 8.55 -10.37 31.69
N GLY A 14 8.82 -11.58 32.16
CA GLY A 14 8.64 -12.82 31.44
C GLY A 14 9.92 -13.29 30.71
N THR A 15 10.02 -14.60 30.46
CA THR A 15 11.13 -15.22 29.74
C THR A 15 11.18 -14.69 28.30
N GLU A 16 12.39 -14.54 27.79
CA GLU A 16 12.64 -14.10 26.42
C GLU A 16 12.15 -15.15 25.41
N ASN A 17 11.47 -14.69 24.36
CA ASN A 17 11.13 -15.52 23.21
C ASN A 17 12.35 -15.63 22.28
N VAL A 18 13.32 -16.46 22.66
CA VAL A 18 14.61 -16.59 21.98
C VAL A 18 14.43 -16.97 20.50
N ALA A 19 13.47 -17.85 20.20
CA ALA A 19 13.22 -18.29 18.81
C ALA A 19 12.76 -17.10 17.93
N ALA A 20 11.82 -16.29 18.42
CA ALA A 20 11.37 -15.11 17.67
C ALA A 20 12.47 -14.03 17.56
N ILE A 21 13.28 -13.86 18.60
CA ILE A 21 14.40 -12.91 18.59
C ILE A 21 15.46 -13.35 17.57
N ALA A 22 15.82 -14.65 17.55
CA ALA A 22 16.76 -15.20 16.59
C ALA A 22 16.23 -15.08 15.15
N GLY A 23 14.96 -15.39 14.92
CA GLY A 23 14.31 -15.25 13.62
C GLY A 23 14.29 -13.80 13.13
N PHE A 24 13.98 -12.84 14.03
CA PHE A 24 14.04 -11.43 13.72
C PHE A 24 15.46 -10.97 13.36
N GLY A 25 16.48 -11.43 14.12
CA GLY A 25 17.87 -11.14 13.84
C GLY A 25 18.32 -11.65 12.46
N ALA A 26 17.97 -12.89 12.13
CA ALA A 26 18.27 -13.49 10.82
C ALA A 26 17.58 -12.74 9.68
N ALA A 27 16.32 -12.34 9.85
CA ALA A 27 15.59 -11.55 8.86
C ALA A 27 16.22 -10.15 8.68
N ALA A 28 16.60 -9.49 9.76
CA ALA A 28 17.26 -8.18 9.70
C ALA A 28 18.62 -8.26 8.98
N GLU A 29 19.40 -9.30 9.23
CA GLU A 29 20.67 -9.55 8.53
C GLU A 29 20.45 -9.79 7.03
N ALA A 30 19.46 -10.61 6.67
CA ALA A 30 19.11 -10.89 5.27
C ALA A 30 18.70 -9.62 4.53
N VAL A 31 17.82 -8.80 5.11
CA VAL A 31 17.39 -7.52 4.54
C VAL A 31 18.57 -6.55 4.40
N GLY A 32 19.46 -6.47 5.39
CA GLY A 32 20.65 -5.62 5.34
C GLY A 32 21.58 -5.97 4.18
N LYS A 33 21.70 -7.26 3.84
CA LYS A 33 22.51 -7.74 2.70
C LYS A 33 21.80 -7.53 1.36
N ALA A 34 20.50 -7.77 1.30
CA ALA A 34 19.71 -7.77 0.07
C ALA A 34 19.31 -6.35 -0.39
N SER A 35 19.01 -5.46 0.55
CA SER A 35 18.35 -4.17 0.24
C SER A 35 19.14 -3.27 -0.72
N ALA A 36 20.47 -3.26 -0.63
CA ALA A 36 21.31 -2.45 -1.52
C ALA A 36 21.31 -2.97 -2.97
N VAL A 37 21.15 -4.30 -3.16
CA VAL A 37 21.17 -4.96 -4.46
C VAL A 37 19.78 -4.99 -5.10
N GLU A 38 18.75 -5.25 -4.31
CA GLU A 38 17.36 -5.43 -4.78
C GLU A 38 16.61 -4.12 -4.95
N ALA A 39 16.93 -3.10 -4.14
CA ALA A 39 16.19 -1.84 -4.13
C ALA A 39 16.10 -1.14 -5.50
N PRO A 40 17.15 -1.10 -6.36
CA PRO A 40 17.04 -0.50 -7.68
C PRO A 40 16.05 -1.22 -8.59
N GLY A 41 16.04 -2.56 -8.59
CA GLY A 41 15.11 -3.36 -9.38
C GLY A 41 13.66 -3.18 -8.94
N ILE A 42 13.41 -3.22 -7.63
CA ILE A 42 12.09 -3.00 -7.04
C ILE A 42 11.61 -1.55 -7.29
N SER A 43 12.52 -0.57 -7.22
CA SER A 43 12.20 0.82 -7.55
C SER A 43 11.75 0.97 -9.00
N ALA A 44 12.45 0.32 -9.94
CA ALA A 44 12.06 0.35 -11.34
C ALA A 44 10.66 -0.27 -11.58
N LEU A 45 10.34 -1.38 -10.91
CA LEU A 45 9.00 -1.99 -10.95
C LEU A 45 7.93 -1.07 -10.37
N ARG A 46 8.21 -0.40 -9.25
CA ARG A 46 7.29 0.61 -8.66
C ARG A 46 7.07 1.76 -9.63
N ASP A 47 8.12 2.27 -10.25
CA ASP A 47 8.02 3.40 -11.17
C ASP A 47 7.24 3.01 -12.44
N GLN A 48 7.42 1.79 -12.93
CA GLN A 48 6.63 1.22 -14.02
C GLN A 48 5.15 1.08 -13.62
N LEU A 49 4.87 0.59 -12.40
CA LEU A 49 3.52 0.50 -11.85
C LEU A 49 2.85 1.88 -11.81
N GLU A 50 3.52 2.90 -11.28
CA GLU A 50 3.01 4.27 -11.19
C GLU A 50 2.76 4.88 -12.57
N ALA A 51 3.66 4.68 -13.51
CA ALA A 51 3.48 5.13 -14.89
C ALA A 51 2.25 4.47 -15.53
N GLY A 52 2.05 3.17 -15.31
CA GLY A 52 0.87 2.44 -15.77
C GLY A 52 -0.43 2.92 -15.13
N ILE A 53 -0.43 3.20 -13.83
CA ILE A 53 -1.59 3.77 -13.13
C ILE A 53 -1.99 5.11 -13.77
N MET A 54 -1.03 5.99 -13.99
CA MET A 54 -1.27 7.31 -14.59
C MET A 54 -1.68 7.23 -16.07
N ALA A 55 -1.18 6.26 -16.82
CA ALA A 55 -1.57 6.04 -18.22
C ALA A 55 -3.02 5.59 -18.35
N ILE A 56 -3.52 4.78 -17.40
CA ILE A 56 -4.90 4.28 -17.37
C ILE A 56 -5.86 5.35 -16.83
N ALA A 57 -5.43 6.11 -15.82
CA ALA A 57 -6.23 7.13 -15.14
C ALA A 57 -5.41 8.41 -15.00
N SER A 58 -5.55 9.33 -15.94
CA SER A 58 -4.75 10.57 -15.99
C SER A 58 -5.00 11.53 -14.82
N ASP A 59 -6.14 11.38 -14.12
CA ASP A 59 -6.49 12.10 -12.90
C ASP A 59 -6.09 11.36 -11.61
N ALA A 60 -5.30 10.27 -11.72
CA ALA A 60 -4.75 9.59 -10.55
C ALA A 60 -3.72 10.47 -9.84
N VAL A 61 -3.76 10.44 -8.52
CA VAL A 61 -2.82 11.12 -7.64
C VAL A 61 -1.94 10.09 -6.96
N ILE A 62 -0.63 10.13 -7.22
CA ILE A 62 0.37 9.36 -6.50
C ILE A 62 0.85 10.20 -5.31
N PHE A 63 0.53 9.75 -4.10
CA PHE A 63 0.92 10.48 -2.88
C PHE A 63 2.42 10.39 -2.63
N SER A 64 2.99 11.48 -2.16
CA SER A 64 4.43 11.61 -1.82
C SER A 64 5.38 11.31 -2.98
N LYS A 65 4.96 11.48 -4.24
CA LYS A 65 5.77 11.17 -5.42
C LYS A 65 7.14 11.89 -5.41
N ASN A 66 7.18 13.12 -4.90
CA ASN A 66 8.37 13.98 -4.89
C ASN A 66 9.17 13.89 -3.58
N ALA A 67 8.78 13.03 -2.65
CA ALA A 67 9.47 12.83 -1.39
C ALA A 67 10.41 11.62 -1.45
N ALA A 68 11.40 11.56 -0.57
CA ALA A 68 12.16 10.34 -0.32
C ALA A 68 11.22 9.29 0.28
N ARG A 69 11.10 8.13 -0.35
CA ARG A 69 10.19 7.06 0.06
C ARG A 69 10.78 5.68 -0.24
N LEU A 70 10.18 4.67 0.33
CA LEU A 70 10.58 3.29 0.10
C LEU A 70 10.49 2.92 -1.38
N SER A 71 11.43 2.10 -1.84
CA SER A 71 11.50 1.62 -3.21
C SER A 71 10.31 0.75 -3.63
N ASN A 72 9.67 0.09 -2.67
CA ASN A 72 8.70 -0.99 -2.89
C ASN A 72 7.24 -0.60 -2.63
N THR A 73 6.95 0.65 -2.32
CA THR A 73 5.59 1.04 -1.89
C THR A 73 5.11 2.26 -2.66
N THR A 74 3.89 2.19 -3.17
CA THR A 74 3.15 3.34 -3.69
C THR A 74 1.79 3.45 -3.03
N LEU A 75 1.30 4.67 -2.87
CA LEU A 75 -0.04 5.01 -2.42
C LEU A 75 -0.65 5.94 -3.46
N PHE A 76 -1.80 5.58 -3.99
CA PHE A 76 -2.49 6.37 -5.00
C PHE A 76 -3.99 6.44 -4.75
N SER A 77 -4.64 7.41 -5.34
CA SER A 77 -6.10 7.53 -5.40
C SER A 77 -6.54 8.19 -6.70
N VAL A 78 -7.82 8.03 -6.99
CA VAL A 78 -8.50 8.71 -8.11
C VAL A 78 -9.78 9.34 -7.57
N PRO A 79 -10.15 10.56 -7.96
CA PRO A 79 -11.39 11.16 -7.50
C PRO A 79 -12.60 10.24 -7.68
N GLY A 80 -13.43 10.08 -6.65
CA GLY A 80 -14.61 9.20 -6.65
C GLY A 80 -14.34 7.71 -6.49
N LEU A 81 -13.08 7.27 -6.39
CA LEU A 81 -12.73 5.92 -6.01
C LEU A 81 -13.10 5.68 -4.53
N LYS A 82 -13.60 4.49 -4.23
CA LYS A 82 -13.82 4.04 -2.85
C LYS A 82 -12.92 2.84 -2.57
N ALA A 83 -12.06 2.96 -1.57
CA ALA A 83 -11.05 1.95 -1.28
C ALA A 83 -11.65 0.57 -1.00
N GLU A 84 -12.79 0.50 -0.29
CA GLU A 84 -13.47 -0.77 0.01
C GLU A 84 -13.88 -1.49 -1.27
N THR A 85 -14.51 -0.78 -2.19
CA THR A 85 -14.93 -1.35 -3.48
C THR A 85 -13.72 -1.75 -4.33
N ALA A 86 -12.67 -0.92 -4.33
CA ALA A 86 -11.46 -1.19 -5.08
C ALA A 86 -10.72 -2.43 -4.58
N ILE A 87 -10.59 -2.61 -3.24
CA ILE A 87 -9.95 -3.79 -2.66
C ILE A 87 -10.69 -5.07 -3.08
N ILE A 88 -12.03 -5.08 -3.01
CA ILE A 88 -12.83 -6.22 -3.44
C ILE A 88 -12.63 -6.50 -4.93
N ALA A 89 -12.61 -5.46 -5.77
CA ALA A 89 -12.43 -5.62 -7.20
C ALA A 89 -11.03 -6.17 -7.54
N PHE A 90 -9.98 -5.70 -6.86
CA PHE A 90 -8.62 -6.24 -6.99
C PHE A 90 -8.54 -7.70 -6.52
N ASP A 91 -9.16 -8.03 -5.39
CA ASP A 91 -9.17 -9.39 -4.84
C ASP A 91 -9.82 -10.39 -5.81
N LEU A 92 -10.95 -10.01 -6.44
CA LEU A 92 -11.61 -10.81 -7.46
C LEU A 92 -10.74 -11.04 -8.73
N GLU A 93 -9.80 -10.15 -8.99
CA GLU A 93 -8.80 -10.29 -10.07
C GLU A 93 -7.51 -10.96 -9.59
N GLY A 94 -7.48 -11.49 -8.34
CA GLY A 94 -6.32 -12.17 -7.77
C GLY A 94 -5.19 -11.25 -7.32
N VAL A 95 -5.47 -9.96 -7.07
CA VAL A 95 -4.48 -8.95 -6.67
C VAL A 95 -4.74 -8.48 -5.25
N ALA A 96 -3.84 -8.79 -4.34
CA ALA A 96 -3.91 -8.32 -2.95
C ALA A 96 -3.35 -6.90 -2.82
N VAL A 97 -4.18 -5.97 -2.36
CA VAL A 97 -3.81 -4.58 -2.07
C VAL A 97 -4.33 -4.16 -0.70
N SER A 98 -3.93 -3.00 -0.22
CA SER A 98 -4.41 -2.46 1.06
C SER A 98 -5.05 -1.07 0.85
N SER A 99 -5.99 -0.70 1.72
CA SER A 99 -6.45 0.69 1.77
C SER A 99 -5.38 1.61 2.38
N GLY A 100 -5.51 2.90 2.12
CA GLY A 100 -4.65 3.92 2.73
C GLY A 100 -4.87 4.12 4.24
N SER A 101 -5.97 3.59 4.77
CA SER A 101 -6.28 3.58 6.20
C SER A 101 -6.14 2.15 6.76
N ALA A 102 -5.57 2.02 7.96
CA ALA A 102 -5.60 0.74 8.66
C ALA A 102 -7.05 0.43 9.09
N CYS A 103 -7.56 -0.74 8.70
CA CYS A 103 -8.84 -1.23 9.22
C CYS A 103 -8.70 -1.52 10.72
N SER A 104 -9.20 -0.65 11.58
CA SER A 104 -9.41 -0.96 12.97
C SER A 104 -10.84 -1.48 13.15
N SER A 105 -10.96 -2.79 13.42
CA SER A 105 -12.23 -3.46 13.82
C SER A 105 -13.46 -3.18 12.93
N GLY A 106 -13.31 -3.28 11.60
CA GLY A 106 -14.47 -3.27 10.67
C GLY A 106 -15.04 -1.88 10.34
N LYS A 107 -14.48 -0.80 10.88
CA LYS A 107 -14.83 0.57 10.48
C LYS A 107 -13.63 1.18 9.75
N VAL A 108 -13.84 1.59 8.49
CA VAL A 108 -12.83 2.34 7.73
C VAL A 108 -12.80 3.76 8.28
N ALA A 109 -11.85 4.04 9.15
CA ALA A 109 -11.59 5.40 9.60
C ALA A 109 -10.74 6.14 8.55
N PRO A 110 -10.96 7.43 8.30
CA PRO A 110 -10.08 8.20 7.44
C PRO A 110 -8.63 8.13 7.90
N SER A 111 -7.69 8.03 6.94
CA SER A 111 -6.26 7.98 7.27
C SER A 111 -5.82 9.28 7.94
N HIS A 112 -5.45 9.21 9.22
CA HIS A 112 -4.89 10.37 9.93
C HIS A 112 -3.58 10.87 9.31
N VAL A 113 -2.84 9.99 8.61
CA VAL A 113 -1.62 10.35 7.88
C VAL A 113 -1.96 11.23 6.68
N LEU A 114 -2.92 10.81 5.84
CA LEU A 114 -3.35 11.61 4.69
C LEU A 114 -3.99 12.92 5.13
N ALA A 115 -4.76 12.93 6.22
CA ALA A 115 -5.30 14.15 6.81
C ALA A 115 -4.20 15.11 7.26
N ALA A 116 -3.15 14.61 7.95
CA ALA A 116 -2.00 15.41 8.37
C ALA A 116 -1.19 15.95 7.17
N MET A 117 -1.22 15.24 6.02
CA MET A 117 -0.63 15.70 4.76
C MET A 117 -1.49 16.72 4.02
N GLY A 118 -2.67 17.08 4.54
CA GLY A 118 -3.59 18.03 3.90
C GLY A 118 -4.30 17.47 2.65
N VAL A 119 -4.39 16.15 2.52
CA VAL A 119 -5.09 15.51 1.41
C VAL A 119 -6.60 15.70 1.57
N ASP A 120 -7.26 16.03 0.47
CA ASP A 120 -8.72 16.14 0.43
C ASP A 120 -9.38 14.84 0.96
N PRO A 121 -10.36 14.93 1.88
CA PRO A 121 -11.00 13.76 2.48
C PRO A 121 -11.67 12.83 1.48
N GLU A 122 -12.24 13.32 0.39
CA GLU A 122 -12.88 12.47 -0.64
C GLU A 122 -11.83 11.72 -1.44
N LEU A 123 -10.69 12.34 -1.72
CA LEU A 123 -9.56 11.65 -2.36
C LEU A 123 -8.91 10.63 -1.42
N ALA A 124 -8.78 10.96 -0.14
CA ALA A 124 -8.22 10.07 0.88
C ALA A 124 -9.04 8.78 1.08
N LYS A 125 -10.37 8.84 0.93
CA LYS A 125 -11.28 7.67 1.00
C LYS A 125 -10.98 6.61 -0.07
N GLY A 126 -10.45 7.03 -1.21
CA GLY A 126 -10.10 6.15 -2.33
C GLY A 126 -8.67 5.64 -2.31
N ALA A 127 -7.88 5.97 -1.28
CA ALA A 127 -6.45 5.67 -1.28
C ALA A 127 -6.17 4.16 -1.21
N ILE A 128 -5.43 3.66 -2.19
CA ILE A 128 -4.97 2.27 -2.32
C ILE A 128 -3.46 2.23 -2.17
N ARG A 129 -2.97 1.36 -1.26
CA ARG A 129 -1.55 1.09 -1.09
C ARG A 129 -1.18 -0.21 -1.77
N VAL A 130 -0.19 -0.13 -2.65
CA VAL A 130 0.44 -1.28 -3.29
C VAL A 130 1.84 -1.44 -2.73
N SER A 131 2.18 -2.65 -2.31
CA SER A 131 3.50 -2.98 -1.79
C SER A 131 4.08 -4.14 -2.58
N LEU A 132 5.30 -3.98 -3.08
CA LEU A 132 6.02 -4.98 -3.82
C LEU A 132 6.94 -5.77 -2.88
N GLY A 133 7.03 -7.08 -3.02
CA GLY A 133 7.94 -7.93 -2.28
C GLY A 133 9.22 -8.21 -3.07
N HIS A 134 10.20 -8.84 -2.41
CA HIS A 134 11.47 -9.23 -3.03
C HIS A 134 11.28 -10.19 -4.23
N SER A 135 10.21 -10.97 -4.24
CA SER A 135 9.87 -11.91 -5.31
C SER A 135 8.92 -11.34 -6.36
N THR A 136 8.55 -10.05 -6.26
CA THR A 136 7.67 -9.42 -7.23
C THR A 136 8.39 -9.22 -8.56
N GLY A 137 7.87 -9.82 -9.63
CA GLY A 137 8.36 -9.68 -10.99
C GLY A 137 7.50 -8.72 -11.84
N PRO A 138 7.92 -8.45 -13.09
CA PRO A 138 7.16 -7.63 -14.04
C PRO A 138 5.75 -8.14 -14.28
N GLU A 139 5.54 -9.46 -14.27
CA GLU A 139 4.25 -10.11 -14.50
C GLU A 139 3.21 -9.72 -13.44
N ALA A 140 3.66 -9.50 -12.20
CA ALA A 140 2.79 -9.05 -11.11
C ALA A 140 2.33 -7.60 -11.35
N VAL A 141 3.21 -6.75 -11.88
CA VAL A 141 2.87 -5.37 -12.28
C VAL A 141 1.86 -5.37 -13.41
N GLU A 142 2.06 -6.22 -14.43
CA GLU A 142 1.10 -6.35 -15.54
C GLU A 142 -0.26 -6.84 -15.05
N THR A 143 -0.30 -7.83 -14.17
CA THR A 143 -1.53 -8.36 -13.58
C THR A 143 -2.28 -7.27 -12.82
N PHE A 144 -1.57 -6.48 -12.00
CA PHE A 144 -2.15 -5.34 -11.32
C PHE A 144 -2.72 -4.32 -12.30
N LEU A 145 -1.98 -3.95 -13.35
CA LEU A 145 -2.41 -2.94 -14.32
C LEU A 145 -3.63 -3.41 -15.13
N LYS A 146 -3.74 -4.69 -15.44
CA LYS A 146 -4.96 -5.28 -16.08
C LYS A 146 -6.18 -5.17 -15.15
N ALA A 147 -6.02 -5.50 -13.87
CA ALA A 147 -7.09 -5.36 -12.89
C ALA A 147 -7.47 -3.88 -12.69
N TRP A 148 -6.47 -2.98 -12.62
CA TRP A 148 -6.69 -1.55 -12.53
C TRP A 148 -7.44 -0.98 -13.72
N ALA A 149 -7.13 -1.39 -14.94
CA ALA A 149 -7.82 -0.92 -16.14
C ALA A 149 -9.32 -1.26 -16.12
N LYS A 150 -9.69 -2.49 -15.72
CA LYS A 150 -11.09 -2.90 -15.56
C LYS A 150 -11.84 -2.06 -14.52
N LEU A 151 -11.19 -1.83 -13.39
CA LEU A 151 -11.77 -1.04 -12.29
C LEU A 151 -11.96 0.43 -12.70
N ALA A 152 -10.95 1.04 -13.33
CA ALA A 152 -10.99 2.41 -13.81
C ALA A 152 -12.08 2.61 -14.88
N GLU A 153 -12.24 1.69 -15.81
CA GLU A 153 -13.32 1.73 -16.81
C GLU A 153 -14.70 1.79 -16.14
N GLY A 154 -14.93 0.94 -15.14
CA GLY A 154 -16.17 0.95 -14.35
C GLY A 154 -16.40 2.26 -13.61
N LEU A 155 -15.33 2.80 -13.00
CA LEU A 155 -15.37 4.06 -12.28
C LEU A 155 -15.75 5.22 -13.20
N TYR A 156 -15.12 5.35 -14.37
CA TYR A 156 -15.40 6.43 -15.31
C TYR A 156 -16.77 6.31 -15.95
N LYS A 157 -17.26 5.11 -16.24
CA LYS A 157 -18.65 4.89 -16.68
C LYS A 157 -19.66 5.38 -15.63
N ALA A 158 -19.42 5.04 -14.36
CA ALA A 158 -20.29 5.47 -13.27
C ALA A 158 -20.27 6.99 -13.04
N ARG A 159 -19.15 7.67 -13.25
CA ARG A 159 -19.04 9.14 -13.19
C ARG A 159 -19.87 9.78 -14.31
N LYS A 160 -19.64 9.34 -15.56
CA LYS A 160 -20.35 9.87 -16.71
C LYS A 160 -21.86 9.76 -16.57
N ASN A 161 -22.37 8.65 -16.04
CA ASN A 161 -23.80 8.45 -15.81
C ASN A 161 -24.36 9.39 -14.73
N ARG A 162 -23.56 9.75 -13.71
CA ARG A 162 -23.97 10.73 -12.68
C ARG A 162 -24.05 12.15 -13.22
N ASP A 163 -23.08 12.54 -14.04
CA ASP A 163 -23.02 13.86 -14.66
C ASP A 163 -24.16 14.10 -15.65
N ILE A 164 -24.70 13.03 -16.28
CA ILE A 164 -25.86 13.09 -17.17
C ILE A 164 -27.17 13.19 -16.37
N ALA A 165 -27.20 12.69 -15.13
CA ALA A 165 -28.40 12.64 -14.28
C ALA A 165 -28.54 13.86 -13.34
N ALA A 166 -27.56 14.75 -13.30
CA ALA A 166 -27.54 15.97 -12.49
C ALA A 166 -27.89 17.20 -13.30
#